data_055dbf935081cb82d13684f3c9f90956
#
_entry.id   055dbf935081cb82d13684f3c9f90956
#
_cell.length_a   1.000
_cell.length_b   1.000
_cell.length_c   1.000
_cell.angle_alpha   90.00
_cell.angle_beta   90.00
_cell.angle_gamma   90.00
#
_symmetry.space_group_name_H-M   'P 1'
#
loop_
_entity.id
_entity.type
_entity.pdbx_description
1 polymer ?
#
loop_
_entity_poly.entity_id
_entity_poly.type
_entity_poly.pdbx_seq_one_letter_code
_entity_poly.pdbx_strand_id
1 'polypeptide(L)'
;MKQMALDIGLQTLPSLDSFFAGPNSDAIQHLKLWTSSTLPSPVPTYLWGENGAGKTHLLQAVALALKEQGSSVGWIDCSNQVQLNFDESWTAVLMDDVHLFSLVQQQAAFNWFVNALTPKSGQPRWVLAAGALPPADLKLRDDLRSRLGWGHVYHLQMLSDAERQAVLRQEALTRGLVLSDEVTAFMLSRFSRDLSSLMTLLDHLDQYALQAQRLITIPLIKSMLENS
;
A
#
# COMPACT_ATOMS: atom_id res chain seq x y z
N MET A 1 10.40 -10.24 -39.08
CA MET A 1 10.04 -8.97 -38.42
C MET A 1 9.71 -9.32 -36.99
N LYS A 2 10.54 -8.95 -36.01
CA LYS A 2 10.19 -9.06 -34.58
C LYS A 2 9.21 -7.93 -34.26
N GLN A 3 7.96 -8.29 -34.00
CA GLN A 3 6.96 -7.37 -33.52
C GLN A 3 7.35 -7.03 -32.04
N MET A 4 7.81 -5.81 -31.81
CA MET A 4 8.01 -5.33 -30.45
C MET A 4 6.61 -5.24 -29.81
N ALA A 5 6.37 -6.06 -28.78
CA ALA A 5 5.21 -5.90 -27.93
C ALA A 5 5.27 -4.49 -27.35
N LEU A 6 4.22 -3.68 -27.59
CA LEU A 6 4.06 -2.43 -26.88
C LEU A 6 4.01 -2.78 -25.39
N ASP A 7 4.90 -2.16 -24.64
CA ASP A 7 4.90 -2.24 -23.17
C ASP A 7 3.69 -1.44 -22.64
N ILE A 8 2.52 -2.05 -22.74
CA ILE A 8 1.31 -1.60 -22.04
C ILE A 8 1.29 -2.36 -20.72
N GLY A 9 2.32 -2.17 -19.94
CA GLY A 9 2.33 -2.53 -18.54
C GLY A 9 1.30 -1.67 -17.83
N LEU A 10 0.04 -2.10 -17.83
CA LEU A 10 -0.96 -1.60 -16.90
C LEU A 10 -0.47 -1.98 -15.51
N GLN A 11 0.41 -1.15 -14.92
CA GLN A 11 0.63 -1.19 -13.49
C GLN A 11 -0.74 -0.99 -12.87
N THR A 12 -1.29 -2.02 -12.29
CA THR A 12 -2.54 -1.93 -11.54
C THR A 12 -2.32 -0.93 -10.42
N LEU A 13 -2.93 0.25 -10.56
CA LEU A 13 -2.81 1.31 -9.56
C LEU A 13 -3.35 0.77 -8.22
N PRO A 14 -2.71 1.11 -7.10
CA PRO A 14 -3.20 0.72 -5.78
C PRO A 14 -4.65 1.15 -5.58
N SER A 15 -5.50 0.21 -5.20
CA SER A 15 -6.93 0.44 -4.96
C SER A 15 -7.36 -0.26 -3.68
N LEU A 16 -8.27 0.35 -2.93
CA LEU A 16 -8.89 -0.29 -1.77
C LEU A 16 -9.76 -1.50 -2.16
N ASP A 17 -10.28 -1.53 -3.39
CA ASP A 17 -11.10 -2.62 -3.89
C ASP A 17 -10.28 -3.82 -4.36
N SER A 18 -9.09 -3.57 -4.90
CA SER A 18 -8.16 -4.63 -5.30
C SER A 18 -7.37 -5.21 -4.11
N PHE A 19 -7.39 -4.56 -2.95
CA PHE A 19 -6.68 -5.06 -1.78
C PHE A 19 -7.38 -6.29 -1.21
N PHE A 20 -6.66 -7.40 -1.13
CA PHE A 20 -7.17 -8.61 -0.49
C PHE A 20 -7.23 -8.41 1.03
N ALA A 21 -8.44 -8.26 1.54
CA ALA A 21 -8.66 -7.92 2.94
C ALA A 21 -8.19 -9.02 3.90
N GLY A 22 -8.53 -10.29 3.64
CA GLY A 22 -8.18 -11.41 4.50
C GLY A 22 -8.43 -11.10 5.99
N PRO A 23 -7.41 -11.25 6.85
CA PRO A 23 -7.52 -10.93 8.28
C PRO A 23 -7.61 -9.42 8.57
N ASN A 24 -7.45 -8.57 7.56
CA ASN A 24 -7.41 -7.10 7.69
C ASN A 24 -8.72 -6.42 7.31
N SER A 25 -9.83 -7.18 7.25
CA SER A 25 -11.14 -6.70 6.79
C SER A 25 -11.61 -5.43 7.49
N ASP A 26 -11.41 -5.34 8.81
CA ASP A 26 -11.86 -4.19 9.60
C ASP A 26 -11.12 -2.90 9.22
N ALA A 27 -9.80 -2.99 9.02
CA ALA A 27 -9.00 -1.86 8.57
C ALA A 27 -9.42 -1.38 7.17
N ILE A 28 -9.63 -2.32 6.24
CA ILE A 28 -10.05 -2.01 4.86
C ILE A 28 -11.45 -1.39 4.85
N GLN A 29 -12.38 -1.96 5.59
CA GLN A 29 -13.74 -1.41 5.69
C GLN A 29 -13.72 0.01 6.28
N HIS A 30 -12.93 0.24 7.32
CA HIS A 30 -12.73 1.57 7.89
C HIS A 30 -12.20 2.57 6.85
N LEU A 31 -11.16 2.20 6.09
CA LEU A 31 -10.58 3.07 5.06
C LEU A 31 -11.56 3.34 3.90
N LYS A 32 -12.36 2.36 3.51
CA LYS A 32 -13.42 2.55 2.49
C LYS A 32 -14.49 3.53 2.97
N LEU A 33 -14.95 3.39 4.21
CA LEU A 33 -15.90 4.34 4.82
C LEU A 33 -15.27 5.74 4.92
N TRP A 34 -14.00 5.81 5.30
CA TRP A 34 -13.24 7.04 5.44
C TRP A 34 -13.13 7.81 4.12
N THR A 35 -12.76 7.12 3.02
CA THR A 35 -12.63 7.73 1.69
C THR A 35 -13.96 8.03 1.01
N SER A 36 -15.05 7.35 1.38
CA SER A 36 -16.40 7.62 0.85
C SER A 36 -17.15 8.72 1.60
N SER A 37 -16.64 9.16 2.76
CA SER A 37 -17.27 10.21 3.56
C SER A 37 -16.99 11.60 2.95
N THR A 38 -18.01 12.45 2.92
CA THR A 38 -17.87 13.84 2.51
C THR A 38 -17.33 14.74 3.63
N LEU A 39 -17.34 14.27 4.87
CA LEU A 39 -16.87 15.02 6.03
C LEU A 39 -15.64 14.31 6.65
N PRO A 40 -14.49 15.00 6.71
CA PRO A 40 -13.30 14.47 7.36
C PRO A 40 -13.55 14.15 8.84
N SER A 41 -13.09 13.00 9.29
CA SER A 41 -13.08 12.66 10.70
C SER A 41 -11.91 13.35 11.39
N PRO A 42 -12.10 13.98 12.55
CA PRO A 42 -10.99 14.50 13.35
C PRO A 42 -10.19 13.39 14.05
N VAL A 43 -10.65 12.15 13.96
CA VAL A 43 -9.99 11.01 14.59
C VAL A 43 -8.95 10.41 13.63
N PRO A 44 -7.65 10.45 13.97
CA PRO A 44 -6.61 9.91 13.11
C PRO A 44 -6.70 8.38 13.03
N THR A 45 -6.11 7.83 11.97
CA THR A 45 -5.98 6.39 11.79
C THR A 45 -4.50 6.03 11.70
N TYR A 46 -4.10 5.00 12.43
CA TYR A 46 -2.75 4.45 12.40
C TYR A 46 -2.77 2.97 12.04
N LEU A 47 -2.02 2.62 10.98
CA LEU A 47 -1.82 1.24 10.54
C LEU A 47 -0.45 0.77 10.96
N TRP A 48 -0.35 -0.40 11.58
CA TRP A 48 0.96 -0.96 11.91
C TRP A 48 1.03 -2.44 11.58
N GLY A 49 2.24 -2.95 11.39
CA GLY A 49 2.48 -4.35 11.07
C GLY A 49 3.82 -4.55 10.39
N GLU A 50 4.18 -5.78 10.14
CA GLU A 50 5.45 -6.18 9.52
C GLU A 50 5.60 -5.60 8.10
N ASN A 51 6.85 -5.61 7.60
CA ASN A 51 7.11 -5.24 6.21
C ASN A 51 6.40 -6.24 5.28
N GLY A 52 5.79 -5.73 4.21
CA GLY A 52 4.99 -6.56 3.30
C GLY A 52 3.53 -6.79 3.73
N ALA A 53 3.06 -6.27 4.88
CA ALA A 53 1.66 -6.34 5.29
C ALA A 53 0.71 -5.43 4.46
N GLY A 54 1.24 -4.65 3.53
CA GLY A 54 0.43 -3.81 2.63
C GLY A 54 0.16 -2.40 3.12
N LYS A 55 0.87 -1.91 4.15
CA LYS A 55 0.68 -0.55 4.70
C LYS A 55 0.78 0.55 3.65
N THR A 56 1.93 0.62 2.97
CA THR A 56 2.19 1.61 1.90
C THR A 56 1.16 1.51 0.77
N HIS A 57 0.80 0.28 0.37
CA HIS A 57 -0.23 0.06 -0.64
C HIS A 57 -1.58 0.70 -0.23
N LEU A 58 -2.00 0.51 1.02
CA LEU A 58 -3.23 1.11 1.53
C LEU A 58 -3.18 2.63 1.59
N LEU A 59 -2.05 3.21 2.03
CA LEU A 59 -1.87 4.66 2.01
C LEU A 59 -1.94 5.21 0.58
N GLN A 60 -1.28 4.56 -0.38
CA GLN A 60 -1.33 4.94 -1.79
C GLN A 60 -2.75 4.79 -2.38
N ALA A 61 -3.46 3.72 -2.05
CA ALA A 61 -4.84 3.52 -2.48
C ALA A 61 -5.78 4.62 -1.96
N VAL A 62 -5.62 5.00 -0.69
CA VAL A 62 -6.34 6.14 -0.10
C VAL A 62 -5.99 7.45 -0.79
N ALA A 63 -4.69 7.70 -1.05
CA ALA A 63 -4.25 8.91 -1.74
C ALA A 63 -4.84 9.02 -3.14
N LEU A 64 -4.89 7.92 -3.88
CA LEU A 64 -5.48 7.88 -5.22
C LEU A 64 -6.98 8.10 -5.18
N ALA A 65 -7.70 7.41 -4.29
CA ALA A 65 -9.15 7.58 -4.13
C ALA A 65 -9.54 9.04 -3.81
N LEU A 66 -8.76 9.71 -2.94
CA LEU A 66 -8.98 11.11 -2.63
C LEU A 66 -8.65 12.04 -3.82
N LYS A 67 -7.57 11.76 -4.57
CA LYS A 67 -7.21 12.52 -5.76
C LYS A 67 -8.25 12.41 -6.88
N GLU A 68 -8.83 11.23 -7.09
CA GLU A 68 -9.92 11.01 -8.05
C GLU A 68 -11.16 11.84 -7.70
N GLN A 69 -11.36 12.15 -6.42
CA GLN A 69 -12.41 13.05 -5.94
C GLN A 69 -12.03 14.54 -6.03
N GLY A 70 -10.89 14.87 -6.65
CA GLY A 70 -10.40 16.25 -6.76
C GLY A 70 -9.72 16.80 -5.51
N SER A 71 -9.44 15.95 -4.53
CA SER A 71 -8.78 16.36 -3.27
C SER A 71 -7.26 16.38 -3.42
N SER A 72 -6.60 17.31 -2.72
CA SER A 72 -5.15 17.34 -2.57
C SER A 72 -4.72 16.66 -1.27
N VAL A 73 -3.54 16.02 -1.29
CA VAL A 73 -3.06 15.17 -0.21
C VAL A 73 -1.60 15.50 0.11
N GLY A 74 -1.31 15.77 1.38
CA GLY A 74 0.05 15.85 1.89
C GLY A 74 0.63 14.45 2.12
N TRP A 75 1.85 14.20 1.62
CA TRP A 75 2.54 12.91 1.78
C TRP A 75 3.93 13.12 2.38
N ILE A 76 4.24 12.36 3.44
CA ILE A 76 5.58 12.30 4.04
C ILE A 76 5.98 10.85 4.26
N ASP A 77 7.18 10.51 3.84
CA ASP A 77 7.84 9.23 4.08
C ASP A 77 9.32 9.44 4.41
N CYS A 78 10.03 8.37 4.73
CA CYS A 78 11.44 8.44 5.13
C CYS A 78 12.40 8.75 3.95
N SER A 79 11.98 8.60 2.69
CA SER A 79 12.83 8.71 1.50
C SER A 79 12.84 10.10 0.87
N ASN A 80 11.79 10.89 1.10
CA ASN A 80 11.59 12.17 0.43
C ASN A 80 12.12 13.37 1.24
N GLN A 81 12.52 14.43 0.52
CA GLN A 81 12.73 15.73 1.15
C GLN A 81 11.41 16.23 1.75
N VAL A 82 11.43 16.50 3.04
CA VAL A 82 10.23 16.89 3.76
C VAL A 82 9.83 18.32 3.39
N GLN A 83 8.62 18.50 2.93
CA GLN A 83 7.97 19.79 2.95
C GLN A 83 7.68 20.18 4.40
N LEU A 84 8.41 21.16 4.93
CA LEU A 84 8.28 21.56 6.33
C LEU A 84 6.95 22.28 6.63
N ASN A 85 6.43 23.01 5.64
CA ASN A 85 5.22 23.78 5.78
C ASN A 85 3.99 22.93 5.45
N PHE A 86 2.97 23.05 6.30
CA PHE A 86 1.65 22.49 6.05
C PHE A 86 0.95 23.31 4.96
N ASP A 87 0.29 22.62 4.03
CA ASP A 87 -0.52 23.26 3.00
C ASP A 87 -2.00 23.20 3.39
N GLU A 88 -2.61 24.35 3.51
CA GLU A 88 -4.03 24.49 3.88
C GLU A 88 -5.00 23.95 2.81
N SER A 89 -4.53 23.68 1.59
CA SER A 89 -5.34 23.08 0.53
C SER A 89 -5.50 21.57 0.68
N TRP A 90 -4.68 20.90 1.50
CA TRP A 90 -4.78 19.47 1.69
C TRP A 90 -6.06 19.06 2.40
N THR A 91 -6.70 18.02 1.87
CA THR A 91 -7.86 17.36 2.49
C THR A 91 -7.42 16.27 3.46
N ALA A 92 -6.27 15.66 3.21
CA ALA A 92 -5.70 14.61 4.03
C ALA A 92 -4.18 14.74 4.16
N VAL A 93 -3.65 14.19 5.25
CA VAL A 93 -2.22 14.03 5.52
C VAL A 93 -1.92 12.56 5.67
N LEU A 94 -1.00 12.06 4.85
CA LEU A 94 -0.55 10.66 4.84
C LEU A 94 0.92 10.59 5.25
N MET A 95 1.23 9.71 6.21
CA MET A 95 2.55 9.55 6.81
C MET A 95 2.96 8.08 6.73
N ASP A 96 3.88 7.74 5.84
CA ASP A 96 4.35 6.37 5.67
C ASP A 96 5.67 6.12 6.39
N ASP A 97 5.85 4.89 6.88
CA ASP A 97 7.04 4.43 7.59
C ASP A 97 7.50 5.37 8.71
N VAL A 98 6.54 5.87 9.51
CA VAL A 98 6.82 6.85 10.58
C VAL A 98 7.90 6.40 11.56
N HIS A 99 8.10 5.09 11.73
CA HIS A 99 9.11 4.51 12.60
C HIS A 99 10.56 4.78 12.15
N LEU A 100 10.74 5.20 10.88
CA LEU A 100 12.03 5.56 10.28
C LEU A 100 12.27 7.08 10.22
N PHE A 101 11.34 7.89 10.71
CA PHE A 101 11.44 9.35 10.61
C PHE A 101 12.63 9.91 11.37
N SER A 102 13.45 10.70 10.68
CA SER A 102 14.44 11.56 11.29
C SER A 102 13.80 12.62 12.20
N LEU A 103 14.59 13.26 13.05
CA LEU A 103 14.07 14.33 13.93
C LEU A 103 13.38 15.46 13.16
N VAL A 104 13.88 15.80 11.98
CA VAL A 104 13.28 16.84 11.10
C VAL A 104 11.92 16.36 10.58
N GLN A 105 11.82 15.10 10.15
CA GLN A 105 10.57 14.51 9.70
C GLN A 105 9.56 14.38 10.83
N GLN A 106 9.98 13.99 12.02
CA GLN A 106 9.11 13.95 13.20
C GLN A 106 8.55 15.32 13.55
N GLN A 107 9.37 16.38 13.46
CA GLN A 107 8.90 17.76 13.68
C GLN A 107 7.89 18.19 12.62
N ALA A 108 8.15 17.89 11.34
CA ALA A 108 7.22 18.21 10.25
C ALA A 108 5.91 17.42 10.42
N ALA A 109 5.98 16.12 10.67
CA ALA A 109 4.82 15.26 10.89
C ALA A 109 3.96 15.74 12.08
N PHE A 110 4.59 16.14 13.16
CA PHE A 110 3.89 16.73 14.30
C PHE A 110 3.17 18.03 13.91
N ASN A 111 3.84 18.92 13.20
CA ASN A 111 3.24 20.18 12.75
C ASN A 111 2.06 19.92 11.79
N TRP A 112 2.22 18.99 10.86
CA TRP A 112 1.15 18.62 9.94
C TRP A 112 -0.04 18.02 10.68
N PHE A 113 0.23 17.14 11.65
CA PHE A 113 -0.80 16.53 12.47
C PHE A 113 -1.64 17.57 13.21
N VAL A 114 -0.96 18.55 13.88
CA VAL A 114 -1.64 19.61 14.61
C VAL A 114 -2.47 20.48 13.66
N ASN A 115 -1.90 20.93 12.54
CA ASN A 115 -2.61 21.77 11.58
C ASN A 115 -3.76 21.03 10.88
N ALA A 116 -3.65 19.72 10.67
CA ALA A 116 -4.73 18.93 10.09
C ALA A 116 -5.93 18.82 11.02
N LEU A 117 -5.72 18.67 12.33
CA LEU A 117 -6.81 18.53 13.31
C LEU A 117 -7.38 19.86 13.80
N THR A 118 -6.58 20.93 13.78
CA THR A 118 -6.98 22.27 14.20
C THR A 118 -6.72 23.29 13.09
N PRO A 119 -7.33 23.12 11.91
CA PRO A 119 -7.06 24.00 10.78
C PRO A 119 -7.68 25.38 10.97
N LYS A 120 -7.08 26.39 10.37
CA LYS A 120 -7.61 27.76 10.34
C LYS A 120 -8.98 27.84 9.67
N SER A 121 -9.26 26.94 8.72
CA SER A 121 -10.55 26.81 8.04
C SER A 121 -11.70 26.28 8.91
N GLY A 122 -11.40 25.79 10.11
CA GLY A 122 -12.39 25.22 11.04
C GLY A 122 -12.83 23.78 10.72
N GLN A 123 -12.50 23.22 9.55
CA GLN A 123 -12.80 21.83 9.22
C GLN A 123 -11.57 20.96 9.38
N PRO A 124 -11.60 19.91 10.23
CA PRO A 124 -10.48 19.01 10.40
C PRO A 124 -10.19 18.26 9.09
N ARG A 125 -8.96 17.84 8.93
CA ARG A 125 -8.50 17.03 7.79
C ARG A 125 -8.24 15.61 8.25
N TRP A 126 -8.29 14.70 7.33
CA TRP A 126 -7.94 13.32 7.61
C TRP A 126 -6.45 13.16 7.89
N VAL A 127 -6.13 12.31 8.88
CA VAL A 127 -4.76 11.92 9.18
C VAL A 127 -4.68 10.40 9.16
N LEU A 128 -3.87 9.85 8.24
CA LEU A 128 -3.58 8.44 8.14
C LEU A 128 -2.07 8.24 8.21
N ALA A 129 -1.62 7.42 9.15
CA ALA A 129 -0.21 7.12 9.30
C ALA A 129 0.04 5.61 9.32
N ALA A 130 1.26 5.21 8.94
CA ALA A 130 1.67 3.82 8.95
C ALA A 130 3.09 3.64 9.50
N GLY A 131 3.31 2.51 10.19
CA GLY A 131 4.61 2.14 10.74
C GLY A 131 4.76 0.65 10.99
N ALA A 132 5.95 0.22 11.39
CA ALA A 132 6.22 -1.19 11.67
C ALA A 132 5.75 -1.66 13.05
N LEU A 133 5.62 -0.74 14.01
CA LEU A 133 5.38 -1.04 15.43
C LEU A 133 4.08 -0.40 15.92
N PRO A 134 3.45 -0.95 16.98
CA PRO A 134 2.33 -0.28 17.62
C PRO A 134 2.77 1.06 18.21
N PRO A 135 1.85 2.03 18.39
CA PRO A 135 2.19 3.39 18.84
C PRO A 135 3.04 3.42 20.11
N ALA A 136 2.78 2.54 21.08
CA ALA A 136 3.49 2.50 22.34
C ALA A 136 4.99 2.20 22.19
N ASP A 137 5.38 1.43 21.16
CA ASP A 137 6.74 0.94 20.95
C ASP A 137 7.54 1.80 19.95
N LEU A 138 6.90 2.83 19.37
CA LEU A 138 7.57 3.74 18.44
C LEU A 138 8.63 4.59 19.16
N LYS A 139 9.83 4.60 18.62
CA LYS A 139 10.94 5.46 19.08
C LYS A 139 10.84 6.85 18.47
N LEU A 140 9.73 7.52 18.74
CA LEU A 140 9.45 8.88 18.28
C LEU A 140 9.35 9.83 19.46
N ARG A 141 9.31 11.13 19.17
CA ARG A 141 8.96 12.15 20.16
C ARG A 141 7.63 11.82 20.81
N ASP A 142 7.52 12.01 22.10
CA ASP A 142 6.35 11.63 22.90
C ASP A 142 5.06 12.30 22.43
N ASP A 143 5.16 13.56 21.98
CA ASP A 143 4.04 14.35 21.46
C ASP A 143 3.47 13.77 20.14
N LEU A 144 4.31 13.30 19.23
CA LEU A 144 3.89 12.64 17.99
C LEU A 144 3.37 11.23 18.27
N ARG A 145 4.12 10.46 19.10
CA ARG A 145 3.76 9.08 19.45
C ARG A 145 2.38 8.98 20.10
N SER A 146 2.09 9.85 21.07
CA SER A 146 0.79 9.87 21.76
C SER A 146 -0.35 10.21 20.81
N ARG A 147 -0.13 11.09 19.83
CA ARG A 147 -1.14 11.44 18.83
C ARG A 147 -1.43 10.30 17.85
N LEU A 148 -0.41 9.55 17.44
CA LEU A 148 -0.58 8.36 16.58
C LEU A 148 -1.39 7.26 17.29
N GLY A 149 -1.29 7.17 18.63
CA GLY A 149 -2.04 6.20 19.43
C GLY A 149 -3.42 6.68 19.88
N TRP A 150 -3.78 7.93 19.62
CA TRP A 150 -5.02 8.51 20.12
C TRP A 150 -6.30 8.08 19.36
N GLY A 151 -6.17 7.72 18.09
CA GLY A 151 -7.31 7.41 17.22
C GLY A 151 -7.54 5.93 16.98
N HIS A 152 -7.96 5.62 15.74
CA HIS A 152 -8.13 4.24 15.30
C HIS A 152 -6.77 3.61 15.02
N VAL A 153 -6.46 2.50 15.68
CA VAL A 153 -5.20 1.78 15.51
C VAL A 153 -5.49 0.37 15.01
N TYR A 154 -4.98 0.02 13.83
CA TYR A 154 -5.16 -1.30 13.22
C TYR A 154 -3.81 -2.01 13.07
N HIS A 155 -3.78 -3.26 13.52
CA HIS A 155 -2.68 -4.17 13.23
C HIS A 155 -2.95 -4.89 11.90
N LEU A 156 -2.13 -4.61 10.90
CA LEU A 156 -2.18 -5.33 9.63
C LEU A 156 -1.38 -6.62 9.72
N GLN A 157 -2.09 -7.72 9.59
CA GLN A 157 -1.52 -9.05 9.62
C GLN A 157 -1.00 -9.43 8.24
N MET A 158 0.10 -10.17 8.21
CA MET A 158 0.62 -10.78 6.99
C MET A 158 -0.34 -11.85 6.50
N LEU A 159 -0.52 -11.93 5.19
CA LEU A 159 -1.29 -13.01 4.58
C LEU A 159 -0.57 -14.36 4.80
N SER A 160 -1.32 -15.39 5.11
CA SER A 160 -0.85 -16.77 5.09
C SER A 160 -0.49 -17.20 3.67
N ASP A 161 0.25 -18.30 3.52
CA ASP A 161 0.61 -18.82 2.20
C ASP A 161 -0.64 -19.22 1.38
N ALA A 162 -1.69 -19.72 2.04
CA ALA A 162 -2.96 -20.03 1.39
C ALA A 162 -3.68 -18.76 0.85
N GLU A 163 -3.68 -17.68 1.64
CA GLU A 163 -4.24 -16.41 1.22
C GLU A 163 -3.43 -15.78 0.08
N ARG A 164 -2.08 -15.85 0.13
CA ARG A 164 -1.22 -15.40 -0.95
C ARG A 164 -1.47 -16.17 -2.24
N GLN A 165 -1.68 -17.49 -2.16
CA GLN A 165 -2.06 -18.29 -3.32
C GLN A 165 -3.40 -17.82 -3.90
N ALA A 166 -4.39 -17.54 -3.06
CA ALA A 166 -5.69 -17.05 -3.50
C ALA A 166 -5.56 -15.70 -4.22
N VAL A 167 -4.77 -14.76 -3.67
CA VAL A 167 -4.50 -13.46 -4.29
C VAL A 167 -3.81 -13.62 -5.64
N LEU A 168 -2.75 -14.44 -5.71
CA LEU A 168 -2.02 -14.69 -6.97
C LEU A 168 -2.94 -15.23 -8.06
N ARG A 169 -3.83 -16.17 -7.72
CA ARG A 169 -4.80 -16.72 -8.69
C ARG A 169 -5.82 -15.68 -9.13
N GLN A 170 -6.34 -14.92 -8.20
CA GLN A 170 -7.29 -13.85 -8.50
C GLN A 170 -6.66 -12.82 -9.45
N GLU A 171 -5.45 -12.37 -9.15
CA GLU A 171 -4.72 -11.42 -9.97
C GLU A 171 -4.32 -11.99 -11.35
N ALA A 172 -3.96 -13.26 -11.41
CA ALA A 172 -3.74 -13.94 -12.68
C ALA A 172 -5.02 -13.98 -13.53
N LEU A 173 -6.17 -14.33 -12.94
CA LEU A 173 -7.44 -14.37 -13.62
C LEU A 173 -7.87 -13.00 -14.18
N THR A 174 -7.61 -11.91 -13.47
CA THR A 174 -7.90 -10.54 -13.98
C THR A 174 -7.10 -10.21 -15.23
N ARG A 175 -5.91 -10.82 -15.38
CA ARG A 175 -5.05 -10.72 -16.57
C ARG A 175 -5.36 -11.78 -17.64
N GLY A 176 -6.39 -12.62 -17.43
CA GLY A 176 -6.72 -13.73 -18.33
C GLY A 176 -5.77 -14.91 -18.25
N LEU A 177 -4.94 -14.98 -17.20
CA LEU A 177 -3.98 -16.06 -16.97
C LEU A 177 -4.58 -17.13 -16.05
N VAL A 178 -4.26 -18.40 -16.32
CA VAL A 178 -4.65 -19.51 -15.45
C VAL A 178 -3.39 -20.09 -14.80
N LEU A 179 -3.29 -19.95 -13.48
CA LEU A 179 -2.22 -20.56 -12.68
C LEU A 179 -2.73 -21.84 -12.02
N SER A 180 -2.04 -22.97 -12.27
CA SER A 180 -2.31 -24.20 -11.53
C SER A 180 -1.82 -24.12 -10.08
N ASP A 181 -2.33 -25.02 -9.22
CA ASP A 181 -1.91 -25.13 -7.83
C ASP A 181 -0.41 -25.38 -7.70
N GLU A 182 0.14 -26.20 -8.59
CA GLU A 182 1.58 -26.51 -8.64
C GLU A 182 2.42 -25.28 -8.98
N VAL A 183 1.96 -24.47 -9.95
CA VAL A 183 2.64 -23.23 -10.35
C VAL A 183 2.63 -22.21 -9.22
N THR A 184 1.48 -21.98 -8.59
CA THR A 184 1.38 -21.04 -7.46
C THR A 184 2.21 -21.49 -6.27
N ALA A 185 2.19 -22.77 -5.92
CA ALA A 185 3.04 -23.33 -4.86
C ALA A 185 4.55 -23.20 -5.19
N PHE A 186 4.92 -23.44 -6.44
CA PHE A 186 6.30 -23.25 -6.91
C PHE A 186 6.73 -21.77 -6.78
N MET A 187 5.89 -20.83 -7.18
CA MET A 187 6.18 -19.40 -7.06
C MET A 187 6.42 -19.02 -5.60
N LEU A 188 5.54 -19.39 -4.67
CA LEU A 188 5.68 -19.09 -3.25
C LEU A 188 6.87 -19.77 -2.57
N SER A 189 7.30 -20.94 -3.05
CA SER A 189 8.44 -21.65 -2.50
C SER A 189 9.80 -21.14 -2.99
N ARG A 190 9.83 -20.57 -4.20
CA ARG A 190 11.09 -20.22 -4.90
C ARG A 190 11.40 -18.73 -4.88
N PHE A 191 10.38 -17.89 -4.79
CA PHE A 191 10.52 -16.43 -4.85
C PHE A 191 10.21 -15.78 -3.50
N SER A 192 10.44 -14.48 -3.41
CA SER A 192 10.09 -13.69 -2.22
C SER A 192 8.61 -13.88 -1.88
N ARG A 193 8.32 -14.04 -0.58
CA ARG A 193 6.95 -14.12 -0.06
C ARG A 193 6.25 -12.76 0.03
N ASP A 194 6.96 -11.70 -0.30
CA ASP A 194 6.39 -10.36 -0.41
C ASP A 194 5.45 -10.29 -1.61
N LEU A 195 4.23 -9.83 -1.38
CA LEU A 195 3.17 -9.81 -2.40
C LEU A 195 3.53 -8.88 -3.56
N SER A 196 4.19 -7.76 -3.30
CA SER A 196 4.64 -6.82 -4.35
C SER A 196 5.62 -7.49 -5.31
N SER A 197 6.61 -8.21 -4.78
CA SER A 197 7.57 -8.98 -5.59
C SER A 197 6.88 -10.08 -6.40
N LEU A 198 5.87 -10.75 -5.81
CA LEU A 198 5.08 -11.77 -6.51
C LEU A 198 4.20 -11.17 -7.63
N MET A 199 3.68 -9.97 -7.44
CA MET A 199 2.94 -9.26 -8.49
C MET A 199 3.86 -8.85 -9.65
N THR A 200 5.03 -8.29 -9.35
CA THR A 200 6.05 -7.98 -10.36
C THR A 200 6.47 -9.24 -11.15
N LEU A 201 6.65 -10.36 -10.45
CA LEU A 201 6.94 -11.64 -11.12
C LEU A 201 5.78 -12.08 -12.03
N LEU A 202 4.54 -11.89 -11.59
CA LEU A 202 3.36 -12.22 -12.39
C LEU A 202 3.28 -11.36 -13.65
N ASP A 203 3.60 -10.08 -13.56
CA ASP A 203 3.66 -9.17 -14.73
C ASP A 203 4.74 -9.61 -15.74
N HIS A 204 5.92 -10.01 -15.26
CA HIS A 204 6.96 -10.56 -16.13
C HIS A 204 6.54 -11.88 -16.78
N LEU A 205 5.85 -12.75 -16.02
CA LEU A 205 5.35 -14.02 -16.54
C LEU A 205 4.26 -13.84 -17.59
N ASP A 206 3.39 -12.85 -17.43
CA ASP A 206 2.37 -12.50 -18.41
C ASP A 206 3.01 -12.07 -19.74
N GLN A 207 3.95 -11.15 -19.69
CA GLN A 207 4.68 -10.69 -20.87
C GLN A 207 5.44 -11.84 -21.56
N TYR A 208 6.13 -12.67 -20.77
CA TYR A 208 6.90 -13.80 -21.31
C TYR A 208 6.00 -14.90 -21.92
N ALA A 209 4.88 -15.23 -21.26
CA ALA A 209 3.92 -16.19 -21.75
C ALA A 209 3.26 -15.74 -23.07
N LEU A 210 2.94 -14.43 -23.15
CA LEU A 210 2.40 -13.82 -24.37
C LEU A 210 3.40 -13.88 -25.53
N GLN A 211 4.67 -13.56 -25.29
CA GLN A 211 5.74 -13.65 -26.31
C GLN A 211 6.00 -15.07 -26.76
N ALA A 212 6.00 -16.03 -25.81
CA ALA A 212 6.23 -17.44 -26.08
C ALA A 212 5.00 -18.15 -26.67
N GLN A 213 3.82 -17.54 -26.60
CA GLN A 213 2.52 -18.14 -26.93
C GLN A 213 2.27 -19.47 -26.20
N ARG A 214 2.61 -19.52 -24.92
CA ARG A 214 2.52 -20.71 -24.06
C ARG A 214 1.79 -20.43 -22.76
N LEU A 215 1.11 -21.44 -22.23
CA LEU A 215 0.56 -21.41 -20.89
C LEU A 215 1.67 -21.32 -19.83
N ILE A 216 1.35 -20.66 -18.71
CA ILE A 216 2.28 -20.54 -17.59
C ILE A 216 2.41 -21.92 -16.91
N THR A 217 3.62 -22.45 -16.97
CA THR A 217 4.00 -23.74 -16.38
C THR A 217 5.34 -23.57 -15.64
N ILE A 218 5.68 -24.50 -14.74
CA ILE A 218 6.97 -24.48 -14.04
C ILE A 218 8.16 -24.47 -15.02
N PRO A 219 8.18 -25.26 -16.11
CA PRO A 219 9.23 -25.16 -17.12
C PRO A 219 9.31 -23.77 -17.78
N LEU A 220 8.18 -23.12 -18.06
CA LEU A 220 8.18 -21.76 -18.63
C LEU A 220 8.82 -20.74 -17.67
N ILE A 221 8.48 -20.82 -16.37
CA ILE A 221 9.08 -19.95 -15.33
C ILE A 221 10.59 -20.14 -15.28
N LYS A 222 11.07 -21.40 -15.29
CA LYS A 222 12.50 -21.70 -15.30
C LYS A 222 13.20 -21.14 -16.54
N SER A 223 12.61 -21.32 -17.72
CA SER A 223 13.16 -20.78 -18.98
C SER A 223 13.22 -19.24 -18.97
N MET A 224 12.23 -18.56 -18.37
CA MET A 224 12.26 -17.11 -18.21
C MET A 224 13.45 -16.68 -17.34
N LEU A 225 13.69 -17.37 -16.22
CA LEU A 225 14.80 -17.05 -15.30
C LEU A 225 16.19 -17.33 -15.90
N GLU A 226 16.31 -18.29 -16.80
CA GLU A 226 17.57 -18.62 -17.50
C GLU A 226 17.90 -17.61 -18.61
N ASN A 227 16.91 -16.88 -19.11
CA ASN A 227 17.05 -15.91 -20.19
C ASN A 227 17.00 -14.44 -19.72
N SER A 228 16.87 -14.19 -18.40
CA SER A 228 16.91 -12.88 -17.73
C SER A 228 18.30 -12.61 -17.19
#